data_3065d509f18e17e549e7dde7394e1d16
#
_entry.id   3065d509f18e17e549e7dde7394e1d16
#
_cell.length_a   1.000
_cell.length_b   1.000
_cell.length_c   1.000
_cell.angle_alpha   90.00
_cell.angle_beta   90.00
_cell.angle_gamma   90.00
#
_symmetry.space_group_name_H-M   'P 1'
#
loop_
_entity.id
_entity.type
_entity.pdbx_description
1 polymer ?
#
loop_
_entity_poly.entity_id
_entity_poly.type
_entity_poly.pdbx_seq_one_letter_code
_entity_poly.pdbx_strand_id
1 'polypeptide(L)'
;MKKILITVVSFFVYFSISAKDNEVLTVGMNELASSLDPPTDWAIAATWMHMNMFDCLVWRNRKTAEFEPWLATELNNLSSTKWNIKLRKNVKFHNGENFNADAVKWTYERIYTSSRDKFITFKQWTFIKEIQKINDHEINIVTKNPEPAFLSKMAGTGCGIQAPIEGKKNQNAGKFHPIGTGPYKLEEFKKDDYLTMSVNSNYWQRTPDIEKIIWRSIPESSTRIANLLTGDVDVTLSVPPQDWARINRNVNTSISEYLTTRVMLLVLRTGPSKKNPDWTGVTSNKKIRQAIKLAIDRKLLLEVIQGMGVPSLSRITPPTLGWDPKFYNTLGEYNPEKAKKLVKEAGYDGTPLVMHSSTSWLMQKEVAEIIASMLESVGLKIDLRVMDVTTFREQVYYPYKNQDIYMDALGNSFFDPWIAVLSFRSDRRERTGWNDSYADKADKLIRSAATNMNPANRAAEYVELQNLINDEGPMVPLYQMKDAIGVNKKLKWDMPLDGFLWFGDATIY
;
A
#
# COMPACT_ATOMS: atom_id res chain seq x y z
N MET A 1 -51.65 33.05 -60.15
CA MET A 1 -50.87 31.91 -59.74
C MET A 1 -49.60 32.42 -59.10
N LYS A 2 -49.52 32.45 -57.75
CA LYS A 2 -48.31 32.86 -57.00
C LYS A 2 -47.45 31.62 -56.73
N LYS A 3 -46.23 31.60 -57.24
CA LYS A 3 -45.23 30.56 -56.92
C LYS A 3 -44.57 30.89 -55.58
N ILE A 4 -44.76 30.02 -54.59
CA ILE A 4 -44.04 30.06 -53.29
C ILE A 4 -42.69 29.35 -53.47
N LEU A 5 -41.61 30.08 -53.27
CA LEU A 5 -40.26 29.58 -53.28
C LEU A 5 -39.92 29.15 -51.82
N ILE A 6 -39.79 27.85 -51.57
CA ILE A 6 -39.36 27.32 -50.28
C ILE A 6 -37.85 27.23 -50.31
N THR A 7 -37.20 28.13 -49.55
CA THR A 7 -35.74 28.06 -49.32
C THR A 7 -35.48 27.10 -48.16
N VAL A 8 -34.91 25.93 -48.45
CA VAL A 8 -34.43 24.99 -47.43
C VAL A 8 -33.05 25.47 -46.94
N VAL A 9 -33.00 25.99 -45.71
CA VAL A 9 -31.78 26.36 -45.05
C VAL A 9 -31.26 25.08 -44.34
N SER A 10 -30.24 24.44 -44.91
CA SER A 10 -29.54 23.31 -44.27
C SER A 10 -28.62 23.85 -43.19
N PHE A 11 -28.96 23.62 -41.91
CA PHE A 11 -28.09 23.85 -40.78
C PHE A 11 -27.08 22.70 -40.75
N PHE A 12 -25.87 22.93 -41.21
CA PHE A 12 -24.72 22.08 -40.89
C PHE A 12 -24.28 22.36 -39.44
N VAL A 13 -24.69 21.50 -38.52
CA VAL A 13 -24.10 21.47 -37.18
C VAL A 13 -22.71 20.87 -37.33
N TYR A 14 -21.68 21.71 -37.36
CA TYR A 14 -20.30 21.27 -37.17
C TYR A 14 -20.18 20.78 -35.74
N PHE A 15 -20.24 19.45 -35.58
CA PHE A 15 -19.65 18.82 -34.40
C PHE A 15 -18.12 19.03 -34.49
N SER A 16 -17.64 20.06 -33.81
CA SER A 16 -16.22 20.14 -33.50
C SER A 16 -15.90 18.94 -32.64
N ILE A 17 -15.34 17.88 -33.22
CA ILE A 17 -14.60 16.88 -32.47
C ILE A 17 -13.44 17.66 -31.86
N SER A 18 -13.59 18.06 -30.60
CA SER A 18 -12.48 18.60 -29.82
C SER A 18 -11.41 17.50 -29.85
N ALA A 19 -10.31 17.74 -30.54
CA ALA A 19 -9.12 16.93 -30.36
C ALA A 19 -8.84 16.96 -28.85
N LYS A 20 -8.88 15.78 -28.18
CA LYS A 20 -8.57 15.66 -26.76
C LYS A 20 -7.15 16.20 -26.61
N ASP A 21 -6.98 17.27 -25.84
CA ASP A 21 -5.69 17.91 -25.67
C ASP A 21 -4.68 16.86 -25.20
N ASN A 22 -3.60 16.68 -25.97
CA ASN A 22 -2.52 15.72 -25.64
C ASN A 22 -1.80 16.05 -24.33
N GLU A 23 -2.22 17.09 -23.64
CA GLU A 23 -1.65 17.64 -22.42
C GLU A 23 -2.42 17.25 -21.14
N VAL A 24 -3.56 16.54 -21.29
CA VAL A 24 -4.42 16.13 -20.17
C VAL A 24 -4.37 14.62 -19.99
N LEU A 25 -4.04 14.18 -18.76
CA LEU A 25 -4.10 12.79 -18.33
C LEU A 25 -5.32 12.56 -17.44
N THR A 26 -6.19 11.63 -17.82
CA THR A 26 -7.35 11.25 -17.01
C THR A 26 -7.15 9.86 -16.40
N VAL A 27 -7.24 9.77 -15.06
CA VAL A 27 -7.10 8.52 -14.29
C VAL A 27 -8.46 8.14 -13.70
N GLY A 28 -8.99 6.99 -14.12
CA GLY A 28 -10.21 6.40 -13.56
C GLY A 28 -9.91 5.44 -12.43
N MET A 29 -10.46 5.68 -11.24
CA MET A 29 -10.25 4.86 -10.05
C MET A 29 -11.54 4.64 -9.27
N ASN A 30 -11.55 3.65 -8.38
CA ASN A 30 -12.75 3.30 -7.63
C ASN A 30 -13.13 4.32 -6.55
N GLU A 31 -12.15 4.98 -5.97
CA GLU A 31 -12.32 5.99 -4.91
C GLU A 31 -11.20 7.03 -4.98
N LEU A 32 -11.45 8.22 -4.46
CA LEU A 32 -10.46 9.27 -4.30
C LEU A 32 -9.94 9.31 -2.85
N ALA A 33 -8.92 10.15 -2.61
CA ALA A 33 -8.43 10.43 -1.26
C ALA A 33 -9.55 10.93 -0.35
N SER A 34 -9.61 10.42 0.88
CA SER A 34 -10.52 10.94 1.90
C SER A 34 -10.00 12.26 2.48
N SER A 35 -8.71 12.49 2.40
CA SER A 35 -8.01 13.70 2.82
C SER A 35 -6.80 13.98 1.94
N LEU A 36 -6.53 15.26 1.68
CA LEU A 36 -5.35 15.72 0.95
C LEU A 36 -4.18 16.11 1.88
N ASP A 37 -4.35 15.96 3.20
CA ASP A 37 -3.25 16.11 4.18
C ASP A 37 -2.50 14.79 4.33
N PRO A 38 -1.24 14.68 3.87
CA PRO A 38 -0.52 13.41 3.81
C PRO A 38 -0.50 12.54 5.08
N PRO A 39 -0.37 13.08 6.31
CA PRO A 39 -0.36 12.25 7.51
C PRO A 39 -1.74 11.77 7.98
N THR A 40 -2.83 12.25 7.38
CA THR A 40 -4.20 11.90 7.80
C THR A 40 -4.82 10.77 7.00
N ASP A 41 -4.24 10.41 5.85
CA ASP A 41 -4.71 9.33 5.00
C ASP A 41 -3.53 8.51 4.48
N TRP A 42 -3.54 7.22 4.67
CA TRP A 42 -2.53 6.30 4.15
C TRP A 42 -3.11 5.28 3.15
N ALA A 43 -4.35 5.50 2.72
CA ALA A 43 -4.91 4.74 1.61
C ALA A 43 -4.02 4.90 0.37
N ILE A 44 -3.95 3.86 -0.45
CA ILE A 44 -3.10 3.90 -1.64
C ILE A 44 -3.54 4.99 -2.62
N ALA A 45 -4.85 5.19 -2.76
CA ALA A 45 -5.43 6.26 -3.57
C ALA A 45 -4.97 7.66 -3.12
N ALA A 46 -4.99 7.90 -1.81
CA ALA A 46 -4.50 9.15 -1.24
C ALA A 46 -2.99 9.34 -1.48
N THR A 47 -2.21 8.28 -1.29
CA THR A 47 -0.75 8.31 -1.52
C THR A 47 -0.41 8.70 -2.95
N TRP A 48 -1.14 8.19 -3.95
CA TRP A 48 -0.93 8.57 -5.36
C TRP A 48 -1.15 10.06 -5.60
N MET A 49 -2.21 10.63 -5.04
CA MET A 49 -2.49 12.06 -5.16
C MET A 49 -1.46 12.90 -4.41
N HIS A 50 -1.10 12.48 -3.18
CA HIS A 50 -0.10 13.18 -2.37
C HIS A 50 1.27 13.22 -3.07
N MET A 51 1.74 12.13 -3.66
CA MET A 51 3.06 12.07 -4.31
C MET A 51 3.17 12.97 -5.54
N ASN A 52 2.07 13.33 -6.18
CA ASN A 52 2.08 14.28 -7.28
C ASN A 52 2.06 15.74 -6.80
N MET A 53 1.61 16.00 -5.55
CA MET A 53 1.55 17.36 -4.99
C MET A 53 2.70 17.68 -4.02
N PHE A 54 3.30 16.66 -3.40
CA PHE A 54 4.30 16.86 -2.34
C PHE A 54 5.57 16.07 -2.64
N ASP A 55 6.71 16.67 -2.34
CA ASP A 55 7.99 15.97 -2.28
C ASP A 55 8.37 15.65 -0.84
N CYS A 56 9.18 14.60 -0.67
CA CYS A 56 9.77 14.19 0.60
C CYS A 56 11.26 14.55 0.65
N LEU A 57 11.90 14.41 1.81
CA LEU A 57 13.35 14.56 1.92
C LEU A 57 14.11 13.48 1.17
N VAL A 58 13.57 12.28 1.20
CA VAL A 58 14.13 11.07 0.59
C VAL A 58 13.15 10.56 -0.45
N TRP A 59 13.65 10.14 -1.58
CA TRP A 59 12.92 9.44 -2.62
C TRP A 59 13.29 7.97 -2.65
N ARG A 60 12.37 7.12 -3.01
CA ARG A 60 12.66 5.75 -3.35
C ARG A 60 12.68 5.61 -4.87
N ASN A 61 13.82 5.19 -5.41
CA ASN A 61 13.96 4.93 -6.83
C ASN A 61 12.92 3.92 -7.29
N ARG A 62 12.15 4.29 -8.30
CA ARG A 62 10.97 3.53 -8.75
C ARG A 62 11.33 2.24 -9.51
N LYS A 63 12.60 2.10 -9.95
CA LYS A 63 13.11 0.94 -10.68
C LYS A 63 13.95 0.01 -9.81
N THR A 64 14.75 0.57 -8.89
CA THR A 64 15.69 -0.21 -8.05
C THR A 64 15.18 -0.40 -6.61
N ALA A 65 14.19 0.39 -6.16
CA ALA A 65 13.72 0.53 -4.79
C ALA A 65 14.77 1.09 -3.80
N GLU A 66 15.92 1.56 -4.27
CA GLU A 66 16.93 2.22 -3.44
C GLU A 66 16.47 3.59 -2.96
N PHE A 67 17.00 4.03 -1.83
CA PHE A 67 16.68 5.35 -1.28
C PHE A 67 17.67 6.39 -1.74
N GLU A 68 17.17 7.51 -2.27
CA GLU A 68 17.95 8.60 -2.85
C GLU A 68 17.61 9.93 -2.16
N PRO A 69 18.57 10.89 -2.05
CA PRO A 69 18.25 12.25 -1.69
C PRO A 69 17.27 12.87 -2.69
N TRP A 70 16.26 13.64 -2.17
CA TRP A 70 15.27 14.33 -3.01
C TRP A 70 15.21 15.82 -2.68
N LEU A 71 14.35 16.25 -1.72
CA LEU A 71 14.47 17.59 -1.15
C LEU A 71 15.71 17.71 -0.23
N ALA A 72 16.21 16.60 0.28
CA ALA A 72 17.59 16.52 0.76
C ALA A 72 18.56 16.51 -0.44
N THR A 73 19.78 17.03 -0.22
CA THR A 73 20.92 16.87 -1.14
C THR A 73 21.98 15.93 -0.57
N GLU A 74 22.04 15.80 0.75
CA GLU A 74 22.92 14.88 1.47
C GLU A 74 22.20 14.31 2.68
N LEU A 75 22.46 13.05 2.96
CA LEU A 75 21.89 12.26 4.06
C LEU A 75 23.04 11.58 4.79
N ASN A 76 23.55 12.21 5.85
CA ASN A 76 24.74 11.75 6.57
C ASN A 76 24.34 11.16 7.93
N ASN A 77 24.55 9.85 8.12
CA ASN A 77 24.38 9.22 9.43
C ASN A 77 25.58 9.55 10.32
N LEU A 78 25.41 10.44 11.30
CA LEU A 78 26.45 10.86 12.21
C LEU A 78 26.63 9.91 13.39
N SER A 79 25.56 9.23 13.78
CA SER A 79 25.57 8.17 14.82
C SER A 79 24.32 7.31 14.66
N SER A 80 24.20 6.25 15.43
CA SER A 80 23.01 5.37 15.43
C SER A 80 21.67 6.11 15.66
N THR A 81 21.72 7.30 16.24
CA THR A 81 20.53 8.10 16.60
C THR A 81 20.54 9.53 16.03
N LYS A 82 21.48 9.88 15.17
CA LYS A 82 21.58 11.24 14.64
C LYS A 82 21.91 11.27 13.15
N TRP A 83 21.04 11.91 12.38
CA TRP A 83 21.20 12.13 10.96
C TRP A 83 21.37 13.63 10.69
N ASN A 84 22.43 14.01 9.94
CA ASN A 84 22.58 15.34 9.38
C ASN A 84 22.07 15.34 7.95
N ILE A 85 21.22 16.30 7.62
CA ILE A 85 20.55 16.41 6.34
C ILE A 85 20.76 17.80 5.77
N LYS A 86 21.40 17.89 4.60
CA LYS A 86 21.47 19.11 3.84
C LYS A 86 20.26 19.22 2.93
N LEU A 87 19.67 20.40 2.87
CA LEU A 87 18.43 20.68 2.15
C LEU A 87 18.71 21.41 0.84
N ARG A 88 17.92 21.08 -0.17
CA ARG A 88 17.99 21.72 -1.49
C ARG A 88 17.67 23.20 -1.39
N LYS A 89 18.44 24.03 -2.09
CA LYS A 89 18.22 25.47 -2.20
C LYS A 89 17.33 25.79 -3.40
N ASN A 90 16.73 26.97 -3.40
CA ASN A 90 15.93 27.50 -4.52
C ASN A 90 14.71 26.69 -4.88
N VAL A 91 14.20 25.86 -3.97
CA VAL A 91 12.91 25.18 -4.13
C VAL A 91 11.81 26.08 -3.56
N LYS A 92 10.69 26.16 -4.28
CA LYS A 92 9.49 26.89 -3.87
C LYS A 92 8.30 25.96 -3.72
N PHE A 93 7.47 26.26 -2.75
CA PHE A 93 6.14 25.69 -2.63
C PHE A 93 5.20 26.24 -3.71
N HIS A 94 4.08 25.58 -3.94
CA HIS A 94 3.09 25.97 -4.95
C HIS A 94 2.55 27.40 -4.78
N ASN A 95 2.58 27.94 -3.57
CA ASN A 95 2.16 29.31 -3.24
C ASN A 95 3.31 30.34 -3.25
N GLY A 96 4.53 29.93 -3.63
CA GLY A 96 5.71 30.78 -3.71
C GLY A 96 6.54 30.88 -2.43
N GLU A 97 6.10 30.30 -1.29
CA GLU A 97 6.94 30.19 -0.09
C GLU A 97 8.23 29.44 -0.40
N ASN A 98 9.33 29.79 0.26
CA ASN A 98 10.60 29.08 0.08
C ASN A 98 10.63 27.80 0.94
N PHE A 99 11.08 26.70 0.34
CA PHE A 99 11.42 25.48 1.07
C PHE A 99 12.71 25.72 1.88
N ASN A 100 12.68 25.37 3.16
CA ASN A 100 13.81 25.51 4.08
C ASN A 100 13.66 24.59 5.30
N ALA A 101 14.59 24.70 6.25
CA ALA A 101 14.60 23.92 7.49
C ALA A 101 13.35 24.12 8.36
N ASP A 102 12.76 25.32 8.36
CA ASP A 102 11.54 25.59 9.13
C ASP A 102 10.33 24.84 8.58
N ALA A 103 10.26 24.68 7.25
CA ALA A 103 9.21 23.88 6.61
C ALA A 103 9.31 22.40 7.00
N VAL A 104 10.51 21.83 6.98
CA VAL A 104 10.75 20.43 7.39
C VAL A 104 10.41 20.25 8.87
N LYS A 105 10.92 21.14 9.72
CA LYS A 105 10.67 21.10 11.16
C LYS A 105 9.18 21.17 11.46
N TRP A 106 8.47 22.15 10.93
CA TRP A 106 7.04 22.30 11.14
C TRP A 106 6.23 21.08 10.64
N THR A 107 6.54 20.59 9.43
CA THR A 107 5.81 19.47 8.84
C THR A 107 5.86 18.22 9.71
N TYR A 108 7.04 17.86 10.21
CA TYR A 108 7.17 16.63 10.99
C TYR A 108 6.80 16.83 12.46
N GLU A 109 7.13 18.00 13.06
CA GLU A 109 6.78 18.28 14.45
C GLU A 109 5.27 18.23 14.69
N ARG A 110 4.46 18.78 13.80
CA ARG A 110 3.00 18.70 13.92
C ARG A 110 2.46 17.27 13.96
N ILE A 111 3.22 16.29 13.41
CA ILE A 111 2.84 14.88 13.38
C ILE A 111 3.28 14.20 14.68
N TYR A 112 4.59 14.16 14.97
CA TYR A 112 5.10 13.36 16.08
C TYR A 112 4.85 13.94 17.47
N THR A 113 4.47 15.21 17.59
CA THR A 113 4.01 15.85 18.84
C THR A 113 2.49 15.76 19.05
N SER A 114 1.75 15.18 18.11
CA SER A 114 0.28 15.07 18.13
C SER A 114 -0.21 13.72 18.69
N SER A 115 -1.31 13.22 18.17
CA SER A 115 -1.92 11.94 18.54
C SER A 115 -2.35 11.14 17.29
N ARG A 116 -2.66 9.86 17.49
CA ARG A 116 -3.16 9.00 16.41
C ARG A 116 -4.55 9.43 15.93
N ASP A 117 -5.37 9.99 16.81
CA ASP A 117 -6.72 10.41 16.45
C ASP A 117 -6.70 11.56 15.47
N LYS A 118 -5.65 12.39 15.53
CA LYS A 118 -5.43 13.48 14.57
C LYS A 118 -4.70 13.02 13.31
N PHE A 119 -3.68 12.17 13.45
CA PHE A 119 -2.87 11.69 12.33
C PHE A 119 -2.75 10.18 12.35
N ILE A 120 -3.35 9.52 11.38
CA ILE A 120 -3.32 8.05 11.28
C ILE A 120 -1.88 7.51 11.16
N THR A 121 -0.98 8.29 10.55
CA THR A 121 0.44 7.95 10.40
C THR A 121 1.29 8.29 11.64
N PHE A 122 0.71 8.90 12.68
CA PHE A 122 1.41 9.34 13.88
C PHE A 122 2.45 8.34 14.40
N LYS A 123 2.07 7.08 14.56
CA LYS A 123 2.96 6.04 15.11
C LYS A 123 4.22 5.78 14.28
N GLN A 124 4.19 6.11 12.99
CA GLN A 124 5.32 5.95 12.09
C GLN A 124 6.39 7.02 12.33
N TRP A 125 6.01 8.18 12.89
CA TRP A 125 6.86 9.35 13.11
C TRP A 125 7.34 9.48 14.55
N THR A 126 6.81 8.67 15.48
CA THR A 126 7.18 8.72 16.91
C THR A 126 8.62 8.30 17.20
N PHE A 127 9.36 7.79 16.21
CA PHE A 127 10.79 7.51 16.34
C PHE A 127 11.64 8.78 16.43
N ILE A 128 11.14 9.91 15.91
CA ILE A 128 11.81 11.22 16.03
C ILE A 128 11.73 11.70 17.47
N LYS A 129 12.88 12.10 18.02
CA LYS A 129 13.00 12.79 19.30
C LYS A 129 12.88 14.28 19.12
N GLU A 130 13.68 14.84 18.20
CA GLU A 130 13.72 16.26 17.89
C GLU A 130 14.31 16.53 16.50
N ILE A 131 14.02 17.72 15.95
CA ILE A 131 14.61 18.24 14.74
C ILE A 131 15.33 19.56 15.09
N GLN A 132 16.66 19.54 14.96
CA GLN A 132 17.54 20.65 15.26
C GLN A 132 17.84 21.41 13.97
N LYS A 133 17.39 22.67 13.87
CA LYS A 133 17.78 23.57 12.78
C LYS A 133 19.22 24.04 13.01
N ILE A 134 20.12 23.78 12.06
CA ILE A 134 21.50 24.27 12.06
C ILE A 134 21.53 25.61 11.34
N ASN A 135 20.95 25.67 10.16
CA ASN A 135 20.73 26.89 9.36
C ASN A 135 19.50 26.66 8.45
N ASP A 136 19.23 27.60 7.53
CA ASP A 136 18.04 27.49 6.66
C ASP A 136 18.06 26.30 5.70
N HIS A 137 19.22 25.70 5.44
CA HIS A 137 19.39 24.59 4.52
C HIS A 137 20.13 23.39 5.14
N GLU A 138 20.10 23.28 6.46
CA GLU A 138 20.72 22.17 7.16
C GLU A 138 20.01 21.89 8.48
N ILE A 139 19.70 20.61 8.72
CA ILE A 139 19.06 20.14 9.94
C ILE A 139 19.76 18.89 10.48
N ASN A 140 19.61 18.66 11.77
CA ASN A 140 19.80 17.32 12.34
C ASN A 140 18.45 16.74 12.75
N ILE A 141 18.19 15.49 12.38
CA ILE A 141 17.10 14.70 12.95
C ILE A 141 17.70 13.75 13.97
N VAL A 142 17.27 13.89 15.23
CA VAL A 142 17.65 13.03 16.34
C VAL A 142 16.53 12.02 16.58
N THR A 143 16.85 10.73 16.62
CA THR A 143 15.91 9.67 16.90
C THR A 143 15.95 9.25 18.38
N LYS A 144 14.87 8.65 18.89
CA LYS A 144 14.77 8.18 20.27
C LYS A 144 15.67 6.98 20.56
N ASN A 145 15.81 6.11 19.54
CA ASN A 145 16.64 4.91 19.56
C ASN A 145 17.36 4.81 18.21
N PRO A 146 18.36 3.91 18.05
CA PRO A 146 18.88 3.59 16.74
C PRO A 146 17.76 3.25 15.76
N GLU A 147 17.80 3.83 14.55
CA GLU A 147 16.69 3.71 13.59
C GLU A 147 17.23 3.28 12.21
N PRO A 148 17.44 1.98 12.00
CA PRO A 148 17.95 1.45 10.73
C PRO A 148 16.95 1.63 9.57
N ALA A 149 15.65 1.80 9.85
CA ALA A 149 14.62 2.07 8.86
C ALA A 149 14.42 3.58 8.58
N PHE A 150 15.37 4.45 8.98
CA PHE A 150 15.25 5.90 8.86
C PHE A 150 14.92 6.35 7.43
N LEU A 151 15.69 5.92 6.44
CA LEU A 151 15.47 6.31 5.04
C LEU A 151 14.12 5.82 4.52
N SER A 152 13.75 4.60 4.84
CA SER A 152 12.46 4.01 4.49
C SER A 152 11.28 4.81 5.05
N LYS A 153 11.39 5.28 6.29
CA LYS A 153 10.36 6.10 6.93
C LYS A 153 10.32 7.51 6.33
N MET A 154 11.47 8.09 5.99
CA MET A 154 11.57 9.41 5.36
C MET A 154 11.03 9.44 3.91
N ALA A 155 10.98 8.31 3.23
CA ALA A 155 10.39 8.14 1.90
C ALA A 155 8.98 7.53 1.92
N GLY A 156 8.43 7.25 3.11
CA GLY A 156 7.17 6.54 3.27
C GLY A 156 5.94 7.45 3.23
N THR A 157 4.76 6.83 3.40
CA THR A 157 3.48 7.55 3.44
C THR A 157 3.49 8.65 4.51
N GLY A 158 3.00 9.83 4.16
CA GLY A 158 2.92 10.97 5.07
C GLY A 158 4.21 11.81 5.16
N CYS A 159 5.24 11.52 4.35
CA CYS A 159 6.52 12.23 4.34
C CYS A 159 6.49 13.60 3.64
N GLY A 160 5.42 13.91 2.90
CA GLY A 160 5.32 15.12 2.06
C GLY A 160 5.50 16.41 2.84
N ILE A 161 6.47 17.22 2.42
CA ILE A 161 6.78 18.51 3.07
C ILE A 161 5.75 19.57 2.63
N GLN A 162 5.29 20.35 3.58
CA GLN A 162 4.21 21.32 3.39
C GLN A 162 4.69 22.76 3.66
N ALA A 163 4.06 23.72 2.99
CA ALA A 163 4.27 25.13 3.21
C ALA A 163 3.90 25.54 4.65
N PRO A 164 4.82 26.06 5.47
CA PRO A 164 4.58 26.24 6.90
C PRO A 164 3.68 27.45 7.22
N ILE A 165 3.73 28.52 6.45
CA ILE A 165 2.96 29.75 6.74
C ILE A 165 1.49 29.49 6.48
N GLU A 166 1.16 29.07 5.28
CA GLU A 166 -0.24 28.74 4.90
C GLU A 166 -0.76 27.51 5.65
N GLY A 167 0.10 26.52 5.89
CA GLY A 167 -0.25 25.33 6.66
C GLY A 167 -0.67 25.64 8.10
N LYS A 168 0.03 26.53 8.80
CA LYS A 168 -0.36 26.98 10.14
C LYS A 168 -1.68 27.73 10.13
N LYS A 169 -1.88 28.64 9.17
CA LYS A 169 -3.12 29.40 9.00
C LYS A 169 -4.32 28.49 8.75
N ASN A 170 -4.18 27.54 7.85
CA ASN A 170 -5.25 26.59 7.49
C ASN A 170 -5.56 25.60 8.63
N GLN A 171 -4.54 25.14 9.36
CA GLN A 171 -4.71 24.27 10.52
C GLN A 171 -5.53 24.96 11.62
N ASN A 172 -5.27 26.24 11.88
CA ASN A 172 -6.00 27.05 12.85
C ASN A 172 -7.46 27.30 12.42
N ALA A 173 -7.71 27.36 11.12
CA ALA A 173 -9.05 27.52 10.56
C ALA A 173 -9.84 26.20 10.43
N GLY A 174 -9.28 25.06 10.85
CA GLY A 174 -9.89 23.75 10.69
C GLY A 174 -10.01 23.29 9.22
N LYS A 175 -9.29 23.94 8.30
CA LYS A 175 -9.25 23.64 6.88
C LYS A 175 -7.85 23.16 6.51
N PHE A 176 -7.78 22.28 5.52
CA PHE A 176 -6.50 21.88 4.94
C PHE A 176 -6.50 22.19 3.45
N HIS A 177 -5.49 22.93 2.99
CA HIS A 177 -5.21 23.17 1.58
C HIS A 177 -3.83 22.60 1.25
N PRO A 178 -3.72 21.66 0.28
CA PRO A 178 -2.47 20.95 -0.01
C PRO A 178 -1.50 21.85 -0.76
N ILE A 179 -0.50 22.40 -0.06
CA ILE A 179 0.55 23.22 -0.65
C ILE A 179 1.89 22.52 -0.44
N GLY A 180 2.31 21.79 -1.44
CA GLY A 180 3.60 21.09 -1.49
C GLY A 180 4.58 21.76 -2.45
N THR A 181 5.64 21.02 -2.76
CA THR A 181 6.69 21.38 -3.73
C THR A 181 6.65 20.53 -4.99
N GLY A 182 5.69 19.60 -5.07
CA GLY A 182 5.62 18.56 -6.09
C GLY A 182 5.38 19.07 -7.52
N PRO A 183 5.43 18.15 -8.51
CA PRO A 183 5.31 18.47 -9.93
C PRO A 183 3.93 18.99 -10.34
N TYR A 184 2.91 18.74 -9.51
CA TYR A 184 1.55 19.22 -9.76
C TYR A 184 0.99 19.91 -8.51
N LYS A 185 0.08 20.85 -8.71
CA LYS A 185 -0.63 21.60 -7.67
C LYS A 185 -2.12 21.38 -7.79
N LEU A 186 -2.83 21.35 -6.66
CA LEU A 186 -4.28 21.24 -6.63
C LEU A 186 -4.93 22.43 -7.38
N GLU A 187 -5.86 22.11 -8.25
CA GLU A 187 -6.75 23.07 -8.91
C GLU A 187 -8.15 23.01 -8.29
N GLU A 188 -8.76 21.82 -8.26
CA GLU A 188 -10.07 21.60 -7.68
C GLU A 188 -10.17 20.19 -7.06
N PHE A 189 -10.92 20.08 -5.98
CA PHE A 189 -11.27 18.80 -5.36
C PHE A 189 -12.74 18.76 -5.04
N LYS A 190 -13.49 17.95 -5.76
CA LYS A 190 -14.88 17.62 -5.48
C LYS A 190 -14.92 16.19 -4.95
N LYS A 191 -15.10 16.09 -3.64
CA LYS A 191 -15.09 14.81 -2.96
C LYS A 191 -16.02 13.80 -3.61
N ASP A 192 -15.56 12.55 -3.74
CA ASP A 192 -16.28 11.42 -4.34
C ASP A 192 -16.64 11.56 -5.85
N ASP A 193 -16.18 12.63 -6.52
CA ASP A 193 -16.40 12.88 -7.94
C ASP A 193 -15.07 12.99 -8.71
N TYR A 194 -14.32 14.08 -8.51
CA TYR A 194 -13.03 14.26 -9.18
C TYR A 194 -12.05 15.12 -8.37
N LEU A 195 -10.78 14.99 -8.73
CA LEU A 195 -9.71 15.88 -8.31
C LEU A 195 -8.89 16.28 -9.54
N THR A 196 -8.68 17.59 -9.72
CA THR A 196 -7.85 18.13 -10.80
C THR A 196 -6.58 18.74 -10.25
N MET A 197 -5.48 18.49 -10.95
CA MET A 197 -4.19 19.06 -10.68
C MET A 197 -3.65 19.72 -11.93
N SER A 198 -3.08 20.91 -11.82
CA SER A 198 -2.33 21.57 -12.88
C SER A 198 -0.83 21.42 -12.66
N VAL A 199 -0.06 21.46 -13.75
CA VAL A 199 1.39 21.39 -13.70
C VAL A 199 1.97 22.53 -12.85
N ASN A 200 3.00 22.23 -12.08
CA ASN A 200 3.82 23.22 -11.40
C ASN A 200 4.94 23.69 -12.36
N SER A 201 4.71 24.77 -13.09
CA SER A 201 5.69 25.33 -14.03
C SER A 201 7.01 25.75 -13.37
N ASN A 202 7.02 25.93 -12.04
CA ASN A 202 8.21 26.24 -11.25
C ASN A 202 8.74 25.01 -10.51
N TYR A 203 8.43 23.80 -11.00
CA TYR A 203 8.95 22.59 -10.36
C TYR A 203 10.48 22.59 -10.37
N TRP A 204 11.09 22.29 -9.25
CA TRP A 204 12.53 22.38 -9.04
C TRP A 204 13.37 21.36 -9.83
N GLN A 205 12.74 20.34 -10.39
CA GLN A 205 13.31 19.47 -11.41
C GLN A 205 12.83 19.89 -12.81
N ARG A 206 12.75 18.94 -13.73
CA ARG A 206 12.15 19.16 -15.03
C ARG A 206 10.63 19.38 -14.86
N THR A 207 10.09 20.41 -15.48
CA THR A 207 8.63 20.59 -15.60
C THR A 207 8.02 19.40 -16.31
N PRO A 208 6.94 18.78 -15.77
CA PRO A 208 6.26 17.70 -16.45
C PRO A 208 5.68 18.11 -17.82
N ASP A 209 5.61 17.17 -18.76
CA ASP A 209 5.03 17.39 -20.08
C ASP A 209 3.49 17.38 -20.05
N ILE A 210 2.89 16.74 -19.05
CA ILE A 210 1.45 16.69 -18.86
C ILE A 210 1.02 17.94 -18.09
N GLU A 211 0.18 18.78 -18.70
CA GLU A 211 -0.23 20.05 -18.09
C GLU A 211 -1.28 19.87 -16.99
N LYS A 212 -2.16 18.86 -17.14
CA LYS A 212 -3.26 18.59 -16.21
C LYS A 212 -3.45 17.12 -15.96
N ILE A 213 -3.69 16.75 -14.69
CA ILE A 213 -4.13 15.41 -14.29
C ILE A 213 -5.54 15.52 -13.72
N ILE A 214 -6.45 14.68 -14.21
CA ILE A 214 -7.82 14.53 -13.72
C ILE A 214 -7.97 13.15 -13.12
N TRP A 215 -8.14 13.06 -11.80
CA TRP A 215 -8.50 11.86 -11.09
C TRP A 215 -10.02 11.77 -10.98
N ARG A 216 -10.63 10.73 -11.53
CA ARG A 216 -12.09 10.54 -11.52
C ARG A 216 -12.48 9.34 -10.66
N SER A 217 -13.44 9.55 -9.76
CA SER A 217 -14.08 8.46 -9.02
C SER A 217 -15.08 7.75 -9.94
N ILE A 218 -14.79 6.50 -10.27
CA ILE A 218 -15.65 5.64 -11.09
C ILE A 218 -15.69 4.28 -10.39
N PRO A 219 -16.59 4.05 -9.42
CA PRO A 219 -16.59 2.85 -8.58
C PRO A 219 -16.70 1.55 -9.37
N GLU A 220 -17.56 1.50 -10.41
CA GLU A 220 -17.81 0.30 -11.19
C GLU A 220 -16.67 -0.01 -12.18
N SER A 221 -16.06 -1.19 -12.05
CA SER A 221 -14.92 -1.62 -12.87
C SER A 221 -15.26 -1.68 -14.36
N SER A 222 -16.44 -2.18 -14.71
CA SER A 222 -16.91 -2.27 -16.10
C SER A 222 -17.01 -0.89 -16.75
N THR A 223 -17.48 0.13 -16.01
CA THR A 223 -17.55 1.52 -16.48
C THR A 223 -16.13 2.11 -16.66
N ARG A 224 -15.20 1.85 -15.72
CA ARG A 224 -13.80 2.29 -15.89
C ARG A 224 -13.17 1.71 -17.15
N ILE A 225 -13.38 0.42 -17.40
CA ILE A 225 -12.85 -0.27 -18.59
C ILE A 225 -13.49 0.27 -19.87
N ALA A 226 -14.81 0.51 -19.88
CA ALA A 226 -15.47 1.13 -21.03
C ALA A 226 -14.88 2.51 -21.34
N ASN A 227 -14.71 3.35 -20.33
CA ASN A 227 -14.10 4.69 -20.49
C ASN A 227 -12.63 4.63 -20.97
N LEU A 228 -11.87 3.62 -20.58
CA LEU A 228 -10.52 3.38 -21.13
C LEU A 228 -10.59 3.04 -22.62
N LEU A 229 -11.50 2.14 -23.02
CA LEU A 229 -11.63 1.70 -24.40
C LEU A 229 -12.15 2.79 -25.33
N THR A 230 -12.98 3.74 -24.84
CA THR A 230 -13.43 4.92 -25.58
C THR A 230 -12.43 6.07 -25.56
N GLY A 231 -11.45 6.03 -24.65
CA GLY A 231 -10.45 7.09 -24.45
C GLY A 231 -10.92 8.23 -23.53
N ASP A 232 -12.02 8.06 -22.77
CA ASP A 232 -12.47 9.03 -21.77
C ASP A 232 -11.62 9.00 -20.49
N VAL A 233 -10.89 7.90 -20.25
CA VAL A 233 -9.79 7.81 -19.30
C VAL A 233 -8.56 7.24 -19.98
N ASP A 234 -7.39 7.59 -19.49
CA ASP A 234 -6.10 7.15 -20.02
C ASP A 234 -5.46 6.05 -19.17
N VAL A 235 -5.81 6.01 -17.89
CA VAL A 235 -5.36 4.98 -16.96
C VAL A 235 -6.55 4.50 -16.14
N THR A 236 -6.74 3.19 -16.02
CA THR A 236 -7.70 2.58 -15.10
C THR A 236 -7.04 1.53 -14.23
N LEU A 237 -7.47 1.45 -12.98
CA LEU A 237 -6.83 0.63 -11.95
C LEU A 237 -7.60 -0.67 -11.72
N SER A 238 -6.89 -1.68 -11.16
CA SER A 238 -7.45 -2.95 -10.71
C SER A 238 -8.32 -3.61 -11.78
N VAL A 239 -7.72 -3.84 -12.95
CA VAL A 239 -8.40 -4.46 -14.09
C VAL A 239 -8.49 -5.97 -13.89
N PRO A 240 -9.72 -6.54 -13.84
CA PRO A 240 -9.89 -7.98 -13.68
C PRO A 240 -9.31 -8.77 -14.86
N PRO A 241 -8.71 -9.95 -14.63
CA PRO A 241 -8.05 -10.74 -15.67
C PRO A 241 -8.94 -11.10 -16.87
N GLN A 242 -10.24 -11.30 -16.66
CA GLN A 242 -11.20 -11.60 -17.73
C GLN A 242 -11.33 -10.47 -18.77
N ASP A 243 -10.98 -9.24 -18.42
CA ASP A 243 -11.05 -8.09 -19.34
C ASP A 243 -9.73 -7.81 -20.08
N TRP A 244 -8.63 -8.46 -19.70
CA TRP A 244 -7.31 -8.19 -20.28
C TRP A 244 -7.25 -8.43 -21.78
N ALA A 245 -7.85 -9.55 -22.24
CA ALA A 245 -7.88 -9.86 -23.66
C ALA A 245 -8.65 -8.82 -24.48
N ARG A 246 -9.71 -8.23 -23.90
CA ARG A 246 -10.51 -7.17 -24.52
C ARG A 246 -9.70 -5.87 -24.61
N ILE A 247 -9.01 -5.48 -23.56
CA ILE A 247 -8.18 -4.28 -23.51
C ILE A 247 -6.98 -4.41 -24.47
N ASN A 248 -6.29 -5.55 -24.45
CA ASN A 248 -5.12 -5.77 -25.31
C ASN A 248 -5.45 -5.89 -26.80
N ARG A 249 -6.69 -6.28 -27.17
CA ARG A 249 -7.13 -6.27 -28.57
C ARG A 249 -7.43 -4.87 -29.12
N ASN A 250 -7.70 -3.91 -28.26
CA ASN A 250 -7.88 -2.52 -28.69
C ASN A 250 -6.54 -1.92 -29.11
N VAL A 251 -6.52 -1.23 -30.25
CA VAL A 251 -5.29 -0.67 -30.84
C VAL A 251 -4.63 0.39 -29.96
N ASN A 252 -5.43 1.10 -29.17
CA ASN A 252 -5.03 2.25 -28.35
C ASN A 252 -4.74 1.91 -26.89
N THR A 253 -5.02 0.69 -26.42
CA THR A 253 -4.91 0.35 -25.00
C THR A 253 -4.08 -0.90 -24.77
N SER A 254 -3.52 -1.04 -23.57
CA SER A 254 -2.79 -2.22 -23.13
C SER A 254 -2.96 -2.45 -21.63
N ILE A 255 -2.68 -3.67 -21.19
CA ILE A 255 -2.55 -4.01 -19.78
C ILE A 255 -1.09 -3.88 -19.36
N SER A 256 -0.85 -3.27 -18.22
CA SER A 256 0.43 -3.26 -17.53
C SER A 256 0.26 -3.95 -16.16
N GLU A 257 0.92 -5.10 -15.98
CA GLU A 257 0.95 -5.84 -14.72
C GLU A 257 2.08 -5.34 -13.83
N TYR A 258 1.87 -5.40 -12.52
CA TYR A 258 2.93 -5.14 -11.54
C TYR A 258 2.73 -5.96 -10.27
N LEU A 259 3.84 -6.26 -9.58
CA LEU A 259 3.79 -6.87 -8.26
C LEU A 259 3.48 -5.78 -7.22
N THR A 260 2.43 -6.00 -6.45
CA THR A 260 2.13 -5.13 -5.32
C THR A 260 3.07 -5.47 -4.14
N THR A 261 3.12 -4.63 -3.13
CA THR A 261 3.82 -4.95 -1.87
C THR A 261 2.98 -5.83 -0.93
N ARG A 262 1.83 -6.34 -1.40
CA ARG A 262 0.88 -7.09 -0.57
C ARG A 262 1.05 -8.59 -0.72
N VAL A 263 0.96 -9.26 0.41
CA VAL A 263 0.90 -10.73 0.46
C VAL A 263 -0.47 -11.12 1.00
N MET A 264 -1.21 -11.93 0.22
CA MET A 264 -2.42 -12.60 0.67
C MET A 264 -2.03 -13.70 1.66
N LEU A 265 -2.72 -13.77 2.80
CA LEU A 265 -2.36 -14.69 3.87
C LEU A 265 -3.55 -15.05 4.77
N LEU A 266 -3.40 -16.15 5.49
CA LEU A 266 -4.24 -16.47 6.63
C LEU A 266 -3.52 -16.02 7.91
N VAL A 267 -4.24 -15.34 8.79
CA VAL A 267 -3.81 -15.09 10.17
C VAL A 267 -4.53 -16.08 11.06
N LEU A 268 -3.76 -16.90 11.76
CA LEU A 268 -4.26 -17.89 12.69
C LEU A 268 -4.14 -17.35 14.12
N ARG A 269 -5.26 -17.34 14.85
CA ARG A 269 -5.21 -17.03 16.26
C ARG A 269 -4.63 -18.23 17.01
N THR A 270 -3.64 -18.00 17.85
CA THR A 270 -2.94 -19.08 18.56
C THR A 270 -3.17 -19.06 20.08
N GLY A 271 -3.83 -18.00 20.58
CA GLY A 271 -4.11 -17.83 22.00
C GLY A 271 -4.99 -16.61 22.29
N PRO A 272 -5.33 -16.42 23.56
CA PRO A 272 -6.04 -15.23 24.00
C PRO A 272 -5.22 -13.95 23.83
N SER A 273 -5.90 -12.81 23.84
CA SER A 273 -5.28 -11.49 23.82
C SER A 273 -6.06 -10.51 24.72
N LYS A 274 -5.54 -9.31 24.96
CA LYS A 274 -6.22 -8.31 25.80
C LYS A 274 -7.62 -7.96 25.29
N LYS A 275 -7.82 -7.97 23.96
CA LYS A 275 -9.12 -7.67 23.34
C LYS A 275 -10.01 -8.89 23.13
N ASN A 276 -9.46 -10.08 23.31
CA ASN A 276 -10.17 -11.36 23.21
C ASN A 276 -9.62 -12.34 24.27
N PRO A 277 -9.84 -12.06 25.56
CA PRO A 277 -9.19 -12.80 26.67
C PRO A 277 -9.69 -14.23 26.83
N ASP A 278 -10.94 -14.48 26.47
CA ASP A 278 -11.62 -15.77 26.70
C ASP A 278 -11.53 -16.71 25.50
N TRP A 279 -10.75 -16.35 24.48
CA TRP A 279 -10.65 -17.17 23.29
C TRP A 279 -9.87 -18.48 23.55
N THR A 280 -10.46 -19.61 23.17
CA THR A 280 -9.92 -20.97 23.33
C THR A 280 -10.12 -21.82 22.06
N GLY A 281 -9.95 -21.23 20.88
CA GLY A 281 -10.25 -21.89 19.62
C GLY A 281 -9.27 -22.99 19.22
N VAL A 282 -9.66 -23.75 18.21
CA VAL A 282 -9.00 -24.96 17.71
C VAL A 282 -7.57 -24.68 17.21
N THR A 283 -7.33 -23.48 16.65
CA THR A 283 -6.02 -23.08 16.12
C THR A 283 -4.97 -22.78 17.20
N SER A 284 -5.31 -22.88 18.52
CA SER A 284 -4.33 -22.91 19.59
C SER A 284 -3.42 -24.13 19.49
N ASN A 285 -3.90 -25.25 18.95
CA ASN A 285 -3.11 -26.47 18.75
C ASN A 285 -2.15 -26.32 17.54
N LYS A 286 -0.86 -26.44 17.78
CA LYS A 286 0.19 -26.34 16.74
C LYS A 286 0.00 -27.37 15.62
N LYS A 287 -0.42 -28.61 15.93
CA LYS A 287 -0.66 -29.65 14.91
C LYS A 287 -1.77 -29.24 13.94
N ILE A 288 -2.82 -28.58 14.44
CA ILE A 288 -3.90 -28.04 13.58
C ILE A 288 -3.33 -26.94 12.66
N ARG A 289 -2.51 -26.00 13.17
CA ARG A 289 -1.90 -24.96 12.34
C ARG A 289 -0.98 -25.57 11.26
N GLN A 290 -0.21 -26.61 11.61
CA GLN A 290 0.61 -27.34 10.64
C GLN A 290 -0.24 -28.09 9.61
N ALA A 291 -1.35 -28.71 10.03
CA ALA A 291 -2.29 -29.35 9.11
C ALA A 291 -2.91 -28.34 8.13
N ILE A 292 -3.34 -27.17 8.60
CA ILE A 292 -3.83 -26.07 7.75
C ILE A 292 -2.78 -25.70 6.69
N LYS A 293 -1.52 -25.51 7.09
CA LYS A 293 -0.44 -25.15 6.17
C LYS A 293 -0.19 -26.22 5.09
N LEU A 294 -0.25 -27.49 5.46
CA LEU A 294 0.01 -28.64 4.57
C LEU A 294 -1.18 -28.96 3.65
N ALA A 295 -2.40 -28.55 4.04
CA ALA A 295 -3.61 -28.74 3.26
C ALA A 295 -3.75 -27.76 2.09
N ILE A 296 -3.00 -26.66 2.06
CA ILE A 296 -3.15 -25.60 1.07
C ILE A 296 -2.33 -25.90 -0.18
N ASP A 297 -3.01 -26.20 -1.28
CA ASP A 297 -2.44 -26.30 -2.62
C ASP A 297 -2.29 -24.89 -3.24
N ARG A 298 -1.10 -24.32 -3.11
CA ARG A 298 -0.82 -22.98 -3.69
C ARG A 298 -0.80 -22.97 -5.20
N LYS A 299 -0.56 -24.13 -5.85
CA LYS A 299 -0.64 -24.24 -7.32
C LYS A 299 -2.09 -24.03 -7.76
N LEU A 300 -3.03 -24.72 -7.14
CA LEU A 300 -4.46 -24.54 -7.43
C LEU A 300 -4.92 -23.10 -7.11
N LEU A 301 -4.44 -22.49 -6.02
CA LEU A 301 -4.76 -21.08 -5.73
C LEU A 301 -4.29 -20.14 -6.85
N LEU A 302 -3.08 -20.34 -7.42
CA LEU A 302 -2.58 -19.54 -8.53
C LEU A 302 -3.40 -19.72 -9.81
N GLU A 303 -3.93 -20.91 -10.05
CA GLU A 303 -4.85 -21.18 -11.16
C GLU A 303 -6.18 -20.44 -10.96
N VAL A 304 -6.75 -20.49 -9.75
CA VAL A 304 -7.99 -19.77 -9.39
C VAL A 304 -7.85 -18.27 -9.59
N ILE A 305 -6.73 -17.67 -9.15
CA ILE A 305 -6.47 -16.23 -9.35
C ILE A 305 -5.88 -15.91 -10.73
N GLN A 306 -5.94 -16.85 -11.68
CA GLN A 306 -5.50 -16.65 -13.07
C GLN A 306 -4.08 -16.10 -13.21
N GLY A 307 -3.15 -16.52 -12.34
CA GLY A 307 -1.77 -16.06 -12.33
C GLY A 307 -1.53 -14.68 -11.69
N MET A 308 -2.55 -14.09 -11.07
CA MET A 308 -2.46 -12.78 -10.38
C MET A 308 -1.69 -12.84 -9.07
N GLY A 309 -0.63 -13.63 -9.00
CA GLY A 309 0.21 -13.74 -7.82
C GLY A 309 1.50 -14.49 -8.06
N VAL A 310 2.45 -14.30 -7.15
CA VAL A 310 3.69 -15.09 -7.04
C VAL A 310 3.65 -15.83 -5.70
N PRO A 311 3.81 -17.15 -5.66
CA PRO A 311 3.69 -17.90 -4.41
C PRO A 311 4.73 -17.43 -3.40
N SER A 312 4.30 -17.23 -2.16
CA SER A 312 5.17 -16.75 -1.10
C SER A 312 4.83 -17.39 0.24
N LEU A 313 5.84 -17.80 0.97
CA LEU A 313 5.75 -18.31 2.34
C LEU A 313 6.14 -17.25 3.37
N SER A 314 6.35 -16.00 2.94
CA SER A 314 6.71 -14.88 3.80
C SER A 314 6.02 -13.59 3.35
N ARG A 315 5.90 -12.65 4.30
CA ARG A 315 5.53 -11.24 4.02
C ARG A 315 6.73 -10.38 3.65
N ILE A 316 7.95 -10.88 3.85
CA ILE A 316 9.18 -10.20 3.44
C ILE A 316 9.51 -10.71 2.04
N THR A 317 9.17 -9.92 1.04
CA THR A 317 9.32 -10.23 -0.38
C THR A 317 10.33 -9.30 -1.05
N PRO A 318 10.94 -9.67 -2.18
CA PRO A 318 11.83 -8.76 -2.91
C PRO A 318 11.18 -7.42 -3.23
N PRO A 319 11.92 -6.29 -3.23
CA PRO A 319 13.36 -6.16 -2.91
C PRO A 319 13.63 -5.82 -1.42
N THR A 320 12.72 -6.15 -0.51
CA THR A 320 12.82 -5.81 0.92
C THR A 320 14.04 -6.48 1.58
N LEU A 321 14.78 -5.77 2.42
CA LEU A 321 15.90 -6.32 3.19
C LEU A 321 15.50 -7.62 3.92
N GLY A 322 16.35 -8.63 3.90
CA GLY A 322 16.12 -9.90 4.59
C GLY A 322 15.09 -10.82 3.91
N TRP A 323 14.65 -10.52 2.68
CA TRP A 323 13.94 -11.51 1.90
C TRP A 323 14.83 -12.72 1.62
N ASP A 324 14.23 -13.90 1.56
CA ASP A 324 14.96 -15.15 1.38
C ASP A 324 14.30 -15.97 0.25
N PRO A 325 15.06 -16.42 -0.77
CA PRO A 325 14.54 -17.23 -1.88
C PRO A 325 13.89 -18.54 -1.40
N LYS A 326 14.23 -19.05 -0.23
CA LYS A 326 13.56 -20.21 0.39
C LYS A 326 12.05 -19.97 0.59
N PHE A 327 11.64 -18.72 0.80
CA PHE A 327 10.25 -18.35 1.10
C PHE A 327 9.54 -17.64 -0.05
N TYR A 328 10.23 -17.33 -1.14
CA TYR A 328 9.68 -16.56 -2.24
C TYR A 328 9.76 -17.31 -3.56
N ASN A 329 8.71 -17.21 -4.37
CA ASN A 329 8.51 -17.94 -5.62
C ASN A 329 8.60 -19.46 -5.41
N THR A 330 8.05 -19.93 -4.30
CA THR A 330 7.99 -21.34 -3.90
C THR A 330 6.59 -21.71 -3.44
N LEU A 331 6.10 -22.87 -3.86
CA LEU A 331 4.77 -23.38 -3.49
C LEU A 331 4.71 -23.86 -2.05
N GLY A 332 5.88 -24.23 -1.46
CA GLY A 332 5.94 -24.91 -0.17
C GLY A 332 5.46 -26.35 -0.25
N GLU A 333 5.41 -27.01 0.93
CA GLU A 333 4.92 -28.40 1.02
C GLU A 333 3.39 -28.41 0.95
N TYR A 334 2.85 -29.20 0.00
CA TYR A 334 1.44 -29.61 -0.05
C TYR A 334 1.37 -31.09 0.22
N ASN A 335 0.69 -31.51 1.31
CA ASN A 335 0.63 -32.90 1.73
C ASN A 335 -0.66 -33.15 2.53
N PRO A 336 -1.80 -33.35 1.84
CA PRO A 336 -3.10 -33.52 2.49
C PRO A 336 -3.15 -34.79 3.37
N GLU A 337 -2.42 -35.85 3.03
CA GLU A 337 -2.42 -37.06 3.84
C GLU A 337 -1.70 -36.85 5.19
N LYS A 338 -0.57 -36.13 5.18
CA LYS A 338 0.10 -35.71 6.41
C LYS A 338 -0.76 -34.73 7.22
N ALA A 339 -1.52 -33.84 6.54
CA ALA A 339 -2.47 -32.96 7.19
C ALA A 339 -3.58 -33.72 7.92
N LYS A 340 -4.22 -34.72 7.27
CA LYS A 340 -5.22 -35.60 7.89
C LYS A 340 -4.65 -36.31 9.14
N LYS A 341 -3.42 -36.82 9.04
CA LYS A 341 -2.76 -37.47 10.18
C LYS A 341 -2.59 -36.50 11.34
N LEU A 342 -2.15 -35.26 11.07
CA LEU A 342 -1.97 -34.23 12.10
C LEU A 342 -3.31 -33.81 12.75
N VAL A 343 -4.39 -33.71 11.98
CA VAL A 343 -5.73 -33.43 12.50
C VAL A 343 -6.17 -34.51 13.47
N LYS A 344 -5.97 -35.78 13.12
CA LYS A 344 -6.25 -36.93 14.01
C LYS A 344 -5.38 -36.92 15.25
N GLU A 345 -4.06 -36.70 15.09
CA GLU A 345 -3.11 -36.65 16.20
C GLU A 345 -3.32 -35.45 17.12
N ALA A 346 -3.95 -34.39 16.63
CA ALA A 346 -4.35 -33.23 17.43
C ALA A 346 -5.55 -33.53 18.36
N GLY A 347 -6.23 -34.67 18.18
CA GLY A 347 -7.44 -34.99 18.90
C GLY A 347 -8.61 -34.06 18.51
N TYR A 348 -8.66 -33.64 17.25
CA TYR A 348 -9.72 -32.72 16.79
C TYR A 348 -11.11 -33.34 16.96
N ASP A 349 -11.97 -32.65 17.69
CA ASP A 349 -13.30 -33.12 18.12
C ASP A 349 -14.43 -32.78 17.14
N GLY A 350 -14.11 -32.09 16.04
CA GLY A 350 -15.09 -31.63 15.07
C GLY A 350 -15.70 -30.25 15.36
N THR A 351 -15.19 -29.52 16.34
CA THR A 351 -15.59 -28.12 16.59
C THR A 351 -15.28 -27.25 15.35
N PRO A 352 -16.27 -26.56 14.76
CA PRO A 352 -16.02 -25.75 13.56
C PRO A 352 -14.99 -24.63 13.79
N LEU A 353 -14.03 -24.50 12.88
CA LEU A 353 -13.12 -23.36 12.82
C LEU A 353 -13.84 -22.20 12.12
N VAL A 354 -13.94 -21.07 12.80
CA VAL A 354 -14.50 -19.85 12.21
C VAL A 354 -13.43 -19.16 11.35
N MET A 355 -13.68 -19.09 10.05
CA MET A 355 -12.82 -18.41 9.08
C MET A 355 -13.50 -17.16 8.53
N HIS A 356 -12.95 -16.00 8.87
CA HIS A 356 -13.43 -14.72 8.37
C HIS A 356 -12.67 -14.32 7.08
N SER A 357 -13.40 -13.83 6.09
CA SER A 357 -12.87 -13.24 4.87
C SER A 357 -13.67 -12.00 4.47
N SER A 358 -13.20 -11.29 3.48
CA SER A 358 -13.90 -10.12 2.94
C SER A 358 -13.86 -10.09 1.41
N THR A 359 -14.53 -9.08 0.84
CA THR A 359 -14.50 -8.79 -0.59
C THR A 359 -13.57 -7.60 -0.91
N SER A 360 -12.56 -7.35 -0.06
CA SER A 360 -11.65 -6.19 -0.19
C SER A 360 -10.74 -6.28 -1.41
N TRP A 361 -10.35 -7.50 -1.77
CA TRP A 361 -9.37 -7.75 -2.82
C TRP A 361 -9.97 -8.60 -3.93
N LEU A 362 -9.43 -8.42 -5.13
CA LEU A 362 -9.85 -9.20 -6.30
C LEU A 362 -9.74 -10.70 -6.01
N MET A 363 -10.81 -11.45 -6.29
CA MET A 363 -10.96 -12.91 -6.09
C MET A 363 -10.73 -13.40 -4.65
N GLN A 364 -10.77 -12.52 -3.65
CA GLN A 364 -10.55 -12.91 -2.24
C GLN A 364 -11.62 -13.89 -1.75
N LYS A 365 -12.88 -13.72 -2.16
CA LYS A 365 -13.97 -14.61 -1.81
C LYS A 365 -13.72 -16.02 -2.36
N GLU A 366 -13.43 -16.13 -3.65
CA GLU A 366 -13.17 -17.38 -4.35
C GLU A 366 -11.98 -18.13 -3.73
N VAL A 367 -10.92 -17.41 -3.40
CA VAL A 367 -9.75 -17.97 -2.69
C VAL A 367 -10.14 -18.48 -1.31
N ALA A 368 -10.99 -17.77 -0.57
CA ALA A 368 -11.46 -18.20 0.76
C ALA A 368 -12.31 -19.49 0.66
N GLU A 369 -13.21 -19.57 -0.31
CA GLU A 369 -14.05 -20.75 -0.56
C GLU A 369 -13.22 -21.99 -0.91
N ILE A 370 -12.23 -21.84 -1.78
CA ILE A 370 -11.31 -22.94 -2.16
C ILE A 370 -10.47 -23.37 -0.95
N ILE A 371 -9.94 -22.45 -0.16
CA ILE A 371 -9.18 -22.78 1.04
C ILE A 371 -10.08 -23.53 2.05
N ALA A 372 -11.31 -23.08 2.27
CA ALA A 372 -12.25 -23.78 3.14
C ALA A 372 -12.46 -25.23 2.69
N SER A 373 -12.70 -25.45 1.39
CA SER A 373 -12.83 -26.79 0.81
C SER A 373 -11.56 -27.64 0.99
N MET A 374 -10.37 -27.07 0.81
CA MET A 374 -9.10 -27.79 1.07
C MET A 374 -8.98 -28.22 2.53
N LEU A 375 -9.35 -27.36 3.47
CA LEU A 375 -9.31 -27.66 4.90
C LEU A 375 -10.35 -28.73 5.28
N GLU A 376 -11.54 -28.70 4.69
CA GLU A 376 -12.57 -29.72 4.87
C GLU A 376 -12.12 -31.10 4.33
N SER A 377 -11.40 -31.12 3.22
CA SER A 377 -10.86 -32.35 2.62
C SER A 377 -9.89 -33.11 3.53
N VAL A 378 -9.27 -32.42 4.49
CA VAL A 378 -8.36 -33.03 5.47
C VAL A 378 -9.03 -33.29 6.83
N GLY A 379 -10.36 -33.13 6.93
CA GLY A 379 -11.18 -33.48 8.08
C GLY A 379 -11.43 -32.36 9.08
N LEU A 380 -11.10 -31.10 8.73
CA LEU A 380 -11.48 -29.92 9.52
C LEU A 380 -12.90 -29.49 9.12
N LYS A 381 -13.69 -28.96 10.06
CA LYS A 381 -14.98 -28.32 9.75
C LYS A 381 -14.77 -26.80 9.71
N ILE A 382 -15.25 -26.15 8.65
CA ILE A 382 -15.03 -24.71 8.45
C ILE A 382 -16.37 -23.97 8.47
N ASP A 383 -16.47 -22.95 9.32
CA ASP A 383 -17.53 -21.94 9.32
C ASP A 383 -16.98 -20.69 8.60
N LEU A 384 -17.14 -20.68 7.27
CA LEU A 384 -16.65 -19.58 6.42
C LEU A 384 -17.64 -18.41 6.45
N ARG A 385 -17.15 -17.23 6.85
CA ARG A 385 -17.90 -15.97 6.93
C ARG A 385 -17.27 -14.92 6.03
N VAL A 386 -17.85 -14.70 4.86
CA VAL A 386 -17.42 -13.66 3.91
C VAL A 386 -18.27 -12.41 4.16
N MET A 387 -17.61 -11.26 4.35
CA MET A 387 -18.21 -9.99 4.69
C MET A 387 -17.83 -8.92 3.66
N ASP A 388 -18.60 -7.83 3.57
CA ASP A 388 -18.12 -6.62 2.92
C ASP A 388 -16.94 -6.00 3.70
N VAL A 389 -16.17 -5.14 3.04
CA VAL A 389 -14.92 -4.59 3.60
C VAL A 389 -15.16 -3.77 4.88
N THR A 390 -16.26 -3.03 4.94
CA THR A 390 -16.59 -2.17 6.10
C THR A 390 -16.92 -3.01 7.31
N THR A 391 -17.84 -3.96 7.15
CA THR A 391 -18.23 -4.93 8.18
C THR A 391 -17.02 -5.72 8.68
N PHE A 392 -16.17 -6.22 7.78
CA PHE A 392 -14.96 -6.94 8.17
C PHE A 392 -14.00 -6.08 8.99
N ARG A 393 -13.77 -4.83 8.58
CA ARG A 393 -12.90 -3.90 9.32
C ARG A 393 -13.44 -3.58 10.70
N GLU A 394 -14.73 -3.34 10.82
CA GLU A 394 -15.38 -2.94 12.08
C GLU A 394 -15.57 -4.10 13.06
N GLN A 395 -15.88 -5.30 12.57
CA GLN A 395 -16.20 -6.44 13.42
C GLN A 395 -15.04 -7.37 13.71
N VAL A 396 -14.07 -7.48 12.78
CA VAL A 396 -12.98 -8.45 12.87
C VAL A 396 -11.62 -7.77 12.96
N TYR A 397 -11.29 -6.94 11.97
CA TYR A 397 -9.92 -6.47 11.75
C TYR A 397 -9.44 -5.45 12.81
N TYR A 398 -10.17 -4.37 13.04
CA TYR A 398 -9.78 -3.33 14.00
C TYR A 398 -10.05 -3.71 15.47
N PRO A 399 -11.19 -4.36 15.81
CA PRO A 399 -11.40 -4.87 17.15
C PRO A 399 -10.51 -6.04 17.51
N TYR A 400 -9.84 -6.69 16.54
CA TYR A 400 -9.08 -7.94 16.72
C TYR A 400 -9.93 -9.07 17.32
N LYS A 401 -11.20 -9.12 16.92
CA LYS A 401 -12.17 -10.14 17.36
C LYS A 401 -12.26 -11.34 16.42
N ASN A 402 -11.21 -11.56 15.60
CA ASN A 402 -11.12 -12.79 14.82
C ASN A 402 -11.20 -14.01 15.73
N GLN A 403 -11.90 -15.01 15.25
CA GLN A 403 -12.00 -16.31 15.93
C GLN A 403 -10.72 -17.12 15.62
N ASP A 404 -10.81 -18.20 14.82
CA ASP A 404 -9.67 -19.05 14.54
C ASP A 404 -8.80 -18.52 13.41
N ILE A 405 -9.42 -18.12 12.30
CA ILE A 405 -8.75 -17.71 11.06
C ILE A 405 -9.37 -16.43 10.54
N TYR A 406 -8.54 -15.54 10.00
CA TYR A 406 -9.02 -14.58 9.01
C TYR A 406 -8.07 -14.46 7.84
N MET A 407 -8.62 -14.16 6.66
CA MET A 407 -7.87 -13.94 5.42
C MET A 407 -7.85 -12.47 5.06
N ASP A 408 -6.67 -11.95 4.75
CA ASP A 408 -6.48 -10.57 4.30
C ASP A 408 -5.16 -10.44 3.51
N ALA A 409 -5.01 -9.32 2.80
CA ALA A 409 -3.74 -8.96 2.16
C ALA A 409 -3.05 -7.84 2.93
N LEU A 410 -1.85 -8.11 3.39
CA LEU A 410 -1.07 -7.17 4.18
C LEU A 410 0.13 -6.64 3.38
N GLY A 411 0.18 -5.32 3.19
CA GLY A 411 1.22 -4.65 2.41
C GLY A 411 2.48 -4.32 3.20
N ASN A 412 3.50 -3.92 2.43
CA ASN A 412 4.79 -3.41 2.92
C ASN A 412 5.21 -2.18 2.10
N SER A 413 4.44 -1.09 2.19
CA SER A 413 4.67 0.15 1.44
C SER A 413 5.98 0.86 1.77
N PHE A 414 6.63 0.48 2.87
CA PHE A 414 7.93 1.04 3.27
C PHE A 414 9.12 0.32 2.65
N PHE A 415 8.94 -0.88 2.08
CA PHE A 415 10.02 -1.76 1.61
C PHE A 415 11.06 -2.05 2.68
N ASP A 416 10.65 -2.00 3.93
CA ASP A 416 11.45 -2.38 5.09
C ASP A 416 10.72 -3.47 5.89
N PRO A 417 11.42 -4.50 6.37
CA PRO A 417 10.77 -5.66 7.01
C PRO A 417 10.05 -5.31 8.31
N TRP A 418 10.37 -4.19 8.97
CA TRP A 418 9.77 -3.84 10.27
C TRP A 418 8.25 -3.85 10.25
N ILE A 419 7.61 -3.38 9.15
CA ILE A 419 6.15 -3.36 9.04
C ILE A 419 5.58 -4.77 8.82
N ALA A 420 6.31 -5.63 8.11
CA ALA A 420 5.88 -6.99 7.82
C ALA A 420 5.80 -7.87 9.08
N VAL A 421 6.63 -7.57 10.09
CA VAL A 421 6.76 -8.38 11.31
C VAL A 421 6.12 -7.72 12.55
N LEU A 422 5.62 -6.50 12.41
CA LEU A 422 5.09 -5.71 13.54
C LEU A 422 4.01 -6.45 14.36
N SER A 423 3.19 -7.28 13.72
CA SER A 423 2.10 -8.02 14.36
C SER A 423 2.58 -9.11 15.35
N PHE A 424 3.88 -9.46 15.33
CA PHE A 424 4.45 -10.47 16.21
C PHE A 424 5.16 -9.89 17.44
N ARG A 425 5.28 -8.58 17.51
CA ARG A 425 5.82 -7.88 18.67
C ARG A 425 4.89 -8.03 19.88
N SER A 426 5.43 -8.19 21.07
CA SER A 426 4.69 -8.45 22.32
C SER A 426 3.60 -7.42 22.62
N ASP A 427 3.80 -6.15 22.23
CA ASP A 427 2.81 -5.07 22.37
C ASP A 427 1.84 -4.96 21.18
N ARG A 428 1.87 -5.89 20.20
CA ARG A 428 1.07 -5.90 18.97
C ARG A 428 0.40 -7.24 18.66
N ARG A 429 0.45 -8.20 19.55
CA ARG A 429 -0.04 -9.58 19.37
C ARG A 429 -1.55 -9.74 19.39
N GLU A 430 -2.32 -8.66 19.40
CA GLU A 430 -3.79 -8.72 19.44
C GLU A 430 -4.40 -9.53 18.28
N ARG A 431 -3.76 -9.53 17.13
CA ARG A 431 -4.22 -10.26 15.94
C ARG A 431 -4.07 -11.78 16.06
N THR A 432 -2.94 -12.21 16.58
CA THR A 432 -2.57 -13.63 16.61
C THR A 432 -2.80 -14.26 17.99
N GLY A 433 -2.79 -13.48 19.05
CA GLY A 433 -2.77 -14.00 20.43
C GLY A 433 -1.53 -14.86 20.72
N TRP A 434 -0.47 -14.75 19.90
CA TRP A 434 0.73 -15.57 20.04
C TRP A 434 1.55 -15.16 21.25
N ASN A 435 1.62 -16.00 22.30
CA ASN A 435 2.15 -15.63 23.61
C ASN A 435 2.95 -16.76 24.32
N ASP A 436 3.48 -17.73 23.55
CA ASP A 436 4.37 -18.78 24.05
C ASP A 436 5.86 -18.38 24.00
N SER A 437 6.76 -19.30 24.35
CA SER A 437 8.20 -19.07 24.32
C SER A 437 8.77 -18.76 22.94
N TYR A 438 8.15 -19.26 21.86
CA TYR A 438 8.54 -18.96 20.49
C TYR A 438 8.14 -17.54 20.11
N ALA A 439 6.98 -17.07 20.60
CA ALA A 439 6.57 -15.70 20.46
C ALA A 439 7.52 -14.73 21.17
N ASP A 440 8.08 -15.11 22.30
CA ASP A 440 9.08 -14.30 23.02
C ASP A 440 10.43 -14.29 22.28
N LYS A 441 10.81 -15.39 21.65
CA LYS A 441 11.96 -15.43 20.75
C LYS A 441 11.76 -14.52 19.54
N ALA A 442 10.57 -14.53 18.93
CA ALA A 442 10.20 -13.64 17.84
C ALA A 442 10.29 -12.17 18.27
N ASP A 443 9.76 -11.80 19.45
CA ASP A 443 9.82 -10.44 19.97
C ASP A 443 11.27 -9.96 20.17
N LYS A 444 12.15 -10.81 20.68
CA LYS A 444 13.58 -10.51 20.82
C LYS A 444 14.24 -10.22 19.48
N LEU A 445 14.01 -11.06 18.46
CA LEU A 445 14.54 -10.85 17.11
C LEU A 445 14.01 -9.55 16.48
N ILE A 446 12.72 -9.28 16.62
CA ILE A 446 12.10 -8.06 16.07
C ILE A 446 12.69 -6.81 16.75
N ARG A 447 12.86 -6.82 18.07
CA ARG A 447 13.43 -5.68 18.82
C ARG A 447 14.91 -5.48 18.53
N SER A 448 15.67 -6.55 18.38
CA SER A 448 17.07 -6.50 17.95
C SER A 448 17.17 -5.88 16.54
N ALA A 449 16.47 -6.43 15.57
CA ALA A 449 16.46 -5.94 14.19
C ALA A 449 15.96 -4.48 14.08
N ALA A 450 15.07 -4.05 14.99
CA ALA A 450 14.54 -2.67 14.99
C ALA A 450 15.61 -1.62 15.35
N THR A 451 16.72 -2.01 15.95
CA THR A 451 17.80 -1.11 16.39
C THR A 451 19.17 -1.46 15.81
N ASN A 452 19.27 -2.56 15.08
CA ASN A 452 20.53 -3.05 14.50
C ASN A 452 20.88 -2.23 13.23
N MET A 453 21.90 -1.39 13.36
CA MET A 453 22.37 -0.51 12.28
C MET A 453 23.22 -1.24 11.23
N ASN A 454 23.63 -2.50 11.47
CA ASN A 454 24.32 -3.31 10.48
C ASN A 454 23.32 -4.03 9.56
N PRO A 455 23.25 -3.72 8.25
CA PRO A 455 22.24 -4.29 7.36
C PRO A 455 22.33 -5.82 7.22
N ALA A 456 23.55 -6.41 7.21
CA ALA A 456 23.74 -7.85 7.06
C ALA A 456 23.23 -8.61 8.29
N ASN A 457 23.58 -8.16 9.50
CA ASN A 457 23.09 -8.75 10.74
C ASN A 457 21.57 -8.60 10.86
N ARG A 458 21.04 -7.44 10.52
CA ARG A 458 19.62 -7.15 10.51
C ARG A 458 18.86 -8.06 9.54
N ALA A 459 19.41 -8.30 8.34
CA ALA A 459 18.84 -9.23 7.38
C ALA A 459 18.80 -10.66 7.93
N ALA A 460 19.88 -11.13 8.56
CA ALA A 460 19.95 -12.46 9.16
C ALA A 460 18.91 -12.65 10.27
N GLU A 461 18.69 -11.64 11.12
CA GLU A 461 17.66 -11.65 12.16
C GLU A 461 16.26 -11.81 11.55
N TYR A 462 15.96 -11.15 10.42
CA TYR A 462 14.70 -11.32 9.72
C TYR A 462 14.54 -12.67 9.03
N VAL A 463 15.63 -13.28 8.53
CA VAL A 463 15.59 -14.64 7.99
C VAL A 463 15.30 -15.65 9.10
N GLU A 464 15.94 -15.54 10.28
CA GLU A 464 15.66 -16.40 11.43
C GLU A 464 14.19 -16.24 11.88
N LEU A 465 13.68 -15.02 11.93
CA LEU A 465 12.29 -14.74 12.27
C LEU A 465 11.30 -15.36 11.29
N GLN A 466 11.57 -15.31 9.98
CA GLN A 466 10.74 -15.96 8.96
C GLN A 466 10.68 -17.49 9.16
N ASN A 467 11.80 -18.14 9.46
CA ASN A 467 11.81 -19.56 9.79
C ASN A 467 10.89 -19.83 10.99
N LEU A 468 11.05 -19.09 12.08
CA LEU A 468 10.27 -19.25 13.29
C LEU A 468 8.76 -19.07 13.05
N ILE A 469 8.36 -18.03 12.32
CA ILE A 469 6.94 -17.76 11.96
C ILE A 469 6.39 -18.90 11.12
N ASN A 470 7.15 -19.40 10.16
CA ASN A 470 6.72 -20.52 9.32
C ASN A 470 6.57 -21.82 10.09
N ASP A 471 7.45 -22.08 11.08
CA ASP A 471 7.41 -23.31 11.88
C ASP A 471 6.24 -23.29 12.88
N GLU A 472 5.99 -22.14 13.51
CA GLU A 472 4.94 -21.99 14.52
C GLU A 472 3.54 -21.73 13.95
N GLY A 473 3.46 -21.21 12.72
CA GLY A 473 2.22 -21.05 11.96
C GLY A 473 1.22 -20.02 12.49
N PRO A 474 1.61 -18.87 13.12
CA PRO A 474 0.65 -17.82 13.45
C PRO A 474 0.17 -17.06 12.20
N MET A 475 0.86 -17.19 11.09
CA MET A 475 0.46 -16.73 9.77
C MET A 475 0.83 -17.77 8.70
N VAL A 476 -0.03 -17.89 7.70
CA VAL A 476 0.20 -18.72 6.52
C VAL A 476 0.13 -17.84 5.28
N PRO A 477 1.27 -17.30 4.81
CA PRO A 477 1.33 -16.57 3.56
C PRO A 477 0.99 -17.50 2.38
N LEU A 478 0.29 -16.96 1.39
CA LEU A 478 -0.20 -17.71 0.23
C LEU A 478 0.55 -17.29 -1.03
N TYR A 479 0.46 -16.02 -1.39
CA TYR A 479 1.08 -15.43 -2.57
C TYR A 479 1.22 -13.91 -2.42
N GLN A 480 2.27 -13.35 -3.02
CA GLN A 480 2.36 -11.91 -3.27
C GLN A 480 1.43 -11.56 -4.42
N MET A 481 0.57 -10.60 -4.21
CA MET A 481 -0.43 -10.21 -5.20
C MET A 481 0.20 -9.44 -6.36
N LYS A 482 -0.22 -9.74 -7.56
CA LYS A 482 -0.12 -8.85 -8.71
C LYS A 482 -1.37 -7.99 -8.79
N ASP A 483 -1.25 -6.84 -9.41
CA ASP A 483 -2.36 -6.01 -9.86
C ASP A 483 -2.10 -5.62 -11.32
N ALA A 484 -3.14 -5.12 -11.99
CA ALA A 484 -3.06 -4.71 -13.37
C ALA A 484 -3.77 -3.38 -13.59
N ILE A 485 -3.13 -2.52 -14.35
CA ILE A 485 -3.73 -1.29 -14.84
C ILE A 485 -3.96 -1.38 -16.34
N GLY A 486 -5.07 -0.82 -16.79
CA GLY A 486 -5.29 -0.56 -18.21
C GLY A 486 -4.75 0.81 -18.56
N VAL A 487 -3.97 0.91 -19.62
CA VAL A 487 -3.27 2.15 -20.01
C VAL A 487 -3.54 2.46 -21.47
N ASN A 488 -3.81 3.73 -21.79
CA ASN A 488 -3.81 4.22 -23.14
C ASN A 488 -2.36 4.29 -23.65
N LYS A 489 -2.08 3.69 -24.81
CA LYS A 489 -0.74 3.57 -25.38
C LYS A 489 -0.10 4.92 -25.76
N LYS A 490 -0.88 6.00 -25.84
CA LYS A 490 -0.32 7.35 -25.99
C LYS A 490 0.46 7.81 -24.76
N LEU A 491 0.20 7.23 -23.58
CA LEU A 491 0.93 7.51 -22.34
C LEU A 491 2.24 6.71 -22.34
N LYS A 492 3.36 7.41 -22.40
CA LYS A 492 4.69 6.83 -22.17
C LYS A 492 5.05 7.02 -20.71
N TRP A 493 4.99 5.94 -19.97
CA TRP A 493 5.23 5.92 -18.54
C TRP A 493 5.50 4.49 -18.08
N ASP A 494 6.47 4.32 -17.20
CA ASP A 494 6.83 3.01 -16.66
C ASP A 494 6.14 2.80 -15.31
N MET A 495 5.45 1.67 -15.15
CA MET A 495 4.88 1.28 -13.88
C MET A 495 5.98 1.04 -12.84
N PRO A 496 5.96 1.75 -11.69
CA PRO A 496 7.00 1.59 -10.68
C PRO A 496 6.83 0.31 -9.86
N LEU A 497 7.95 -0.16 -9.28
CA LEU A 497 7.96 -1.36 -8.42
C LEU A 497 7.04 -1.26 -7.20
N ASP A 498 6.79 -0.05 -6.71
CA ASP A 498 5.94 0.18 -5.54
C ASP A 498 4.45 0.32 -5.89
N GLY A 499 4.12 0.36 -7.19
CA GLY A 499 2.76 0.58 -7.66
C GLY A 499 2.23 2.00 -7.40
N PHE A 500 3.09 2.96 -7.07
CA PHE A 500 2.66 4.33 -6.82
C PHE A 500 2.63 5.17 -8.09
N LEU A 501 1.44 5.72 -8.40
CA LEU A 501 1.21 6.52 -9.59
C LEU A 501 1.76 7.94 -9.43
N TRP A 502 3.00 8.14 -9.85
CA TRP A 502 3.63 9.45 -9.96
C TRP A 502 3.88 9.76 -11.43
N PHE A 503 3.43 10.91 -11.88
CA PHE A 503 3.41 11.28 -13.30
C PHE A 503 4.38 12.42 -13.64
N GLY A 504 5.30 12.76 -12.75
CA GLY A 504 6.26 13.84 -12.99
C GLY A 504 7.24 13.60 -14.14
N ASP A 505 7.41 12.35 -14.58
CA ASP A 505 8.23 11.94 -15.73
C ASP A 505 7.42 11.34 -16.91
N ALA A 506 6.08 11.30 -16.76
CA ALA A 506 5.21 10.79 -17.80
C ALA A 506 5.08 11.75 -18.98
N THR A 507 4.92 11.20 -20.20
CA THR A 507 4.70 11.97 -21.42
C THR A 507 3.51 11.40 -22.19
N ILE A 508 2.82 12.23 -22.96
CA ILE A 508 1.72 11.84 -23.85
C ILE A 508 2.10 12.22 -25.28
N TYR A 509 1.87 11.31 -26.24
CA TYR A 509 2.11 11.52 -27.67
C TYR A 509 0.82 11.71 -28.46
#